data_cc6b8432766e2277bd9d8c170788b992
#
_entry.id   cc6b8432766e2277bd9d8c170788b992
#
_cell.length_a   1.000
_cell.length_b   1.000
_cell.length_c   1.000
_cell.angle_alpha   90.00
_cell.angle_beta   90.00
_cell.angle_gamma   90.00
#
_symmetry.space_group_name_H-M   'P 1'
#
loop_
_entity.id
_entity.type
_entity.pdbx_description
1 polymer ?
#
loop_
_entity_poly.entity_id
_entity_poly.type
_entity_poly.pdbx_seq_one_letter_code
_entity_poly.pdbx_strand_id
1 'polypeptide(L)'
;SVFHPVHSVGINLPRANHVNLEEVGAAYGYTIDGGLIGEFSYENFNAASAVVTIHGVTAHTGYAKGILKNAIQIAMEYQALLPAYETPACTENREGFYHLDKIQGRTETTVMNYLIRDHDEALFRHRQQIMQEAVDFINKKYGAGTAEITITESYRNMYEQVKGHE
;
A
#
# COMPACT_ATOMS: atom_id res chain seq x y z
N SER A 1 -35.06 16.95 9.90
CA SER A 1 -33.64 16.62 9.65
C SER A 1 -33.08 17.66 8.70
N VAL A 2 -32.21 18.54 9.19
CA VAL A 2 -31.57 19.57 8.37
C VAL A 2 -30.24 19.04 7.91
N PHE A 3 -30.10 18.82 6.61
CA PHE A 3 -28.81 18.50 5.97
C PHE A 3 -27.94 19.76 6.00
N HIS A 4 -26.84 19.72 6.72
CA HIS A 4 -25.74 20.64 6.50
C HIS A 4 -24.68 19.94 5.62
N PRO A 5 -24.50 20.38 4.37
CA PRO A 5 -23.44 19.82 3.55
C PRO A 5 -22.09 20.24 4.13
N VAL A 6 -21.32 19.28 4.58
CA VAL A 6 -19.90 19.51 4.89
C VAL A 6 -19.18 19.59 3.55
N HIS A 7 -18.88 20.78 3.10
CA HIS A 7 -18.02 20.99 1.94
C HIS A 7 -16.59 20.55 2.29
N SER A 8 -16.21 19.35 1.89
CA SER A 8 -14.81 18.99 1.80
C SER A 8 -14.30 19.39 0.42
N VAL A 9 -13.76 20.59 0.31
CA VAL A 9 -12.97 20.96 -0.84
C VAL A 9 -11.59 20.31 -0.71
N GLY A 10 -11.35 19.31 -1.54
CA GLY A 10 -10.06 18.94 -2.09
C GLY A 10 -8.89 18.62 -1.16
N ILE A 11 -8.36 17.43 -1.36
CA ILE A 11 -6.93 17.10 -1.33
C ILE A 11 -6.29 17.07 0.06
N ASN A 12 -5.96 15.85 0.48
CA ASN A 12 -5.27 15.43 1.71
C ASN A 12 -6.16 15.30 2.95
N LEU A 13 -6.53 14.11 3.20
CA LEU A 13 -7.46 13.59 4.21
C LEU A 13 -6.87 13.25 5.59
N PRO A 14 -6.12 14.11 6.28
CA PRO A 14 -6.05 13.99 7.73
C PRO A 14 -7.31 14.51 8.43
N ARG A 15 -8.15 15.28 7.73
CA ARG A 15 -9.28 16.00 8.37
C ARG A 15 -10.50 15.13 8.68
N ALA A 16 -10.75 14.07 7.91
CA ALA A 16 -11.85 13.15 8.19
C ALA A 16 -11.67 12.41 9.53
N ASN A 17 -10.43 12.17 9.96
CA ASN A 17 -10.12 11.52 11.23
C ASN A 17 -10.42 12.40 12.45
N HIS A 18 -10.73 13.69 12.26
CA HIS A 18 -11.04 14.65 13.32
C HIS A 18 -12.54 14.98 13.42
N VAL A 19 -13.38 14.28 12.63
CA VAL A 19 -14.83 14.46 12.73
C VAL A 19 -15.31 13.84 14.04
N ASN A 20 -15.94 14.65 14.87
CA ASN A 20 -16.59 14.17 16.09
C ASN A 20 -17.93 13.52 15.71
N LEU A 21 -17.94 12.19 15.59
CA LEU A 21 -19.12 11.44 15.18
C LEU A 21 -20.28 11.54 16.18
N GLU A 22 -20.00 11.77 17.47
CA GLU A 22 -21.04 11.97 18.49
C GLU A 22 -21.78 13.30 18.28
N GLU A 23 -21.04 14.36 17.93
CA GLU A 23 -21.65 15.67 17.60
C GLU A 23 -22.46 15.63 16.30
N VAL A 24 -22.01 14.85 15.30
CA VAL A 24 -22.73 14.65 14.04
C VAL A 24 -24.04 13.93 14.28
N GLY A 25 -24.09 12.95 15.21
CA GLY A 25 -25.28 12.22 15.62
C GLY A 25 -25.99 11.45 14.50
N ALA A 26 -25.31 11.21 13.37
CA ALA A 26 -25.85 10.48 12.22
C ALA A 26 -25.47 9.00 12.30
N ALA A 27 -26.41 8.11 12.00
CA ALA A 27 -26.15 6.67 11.93
C ALA A 27 -25.31 6.29 10.70
N TYR A 28 -25.44 7.03 9.61
CA TYR A 28 -24.68 6.88 8.36
C TYR A 28 -24.70 8.20 7.57
N GLY A 29 -23.81 8.31 6.60
CA GLY A 29 -23.72 9.45 5.71
C GLY A 29 -23.37 9.04 4.29
N TYR A 30 -23.69 9.92 3.34
CA TYR A 30 -23.31 9.75 1.94
C TYR A 30 -22.20 10.74 1.60
N THR A 31 -21.15 10.25 0.93
CA THR A 31 -20.13 11.11 0.34
C THR A 31 -20.42 11.26 -1.15
N ILE A 32 -20.53 12.50 -1.61
CA ILE A 32 -20.69 12.82 -3.03
C ILE A 32 -19.32 13.22 -3.53
N ASP A 33 -18.73 12.38 -4.38
CA ASP A 33 -17.42 12.59 -4.98
C ASP A 33 -17.48 12.33 -6.49
N GLY A 34 -16.40 12.52 -7.22
CA GLY A 34 -16.34 12.30 -8.66
C GLY A 34 -16.65 10.85 -9.06
N GLY A 35 -17.16 10.67 -10.28
CA GLY A 35 -17.56 9.39 -10.84
C GLY A 35 -18.56 9.58 -11.96
N LEU A 36 -19.12 8.48 -12.46
CA LEU A 36 -20.19 8.54 -13.46
C LEU A 36 -21.53 8.91 -12.83
N ILE A 37 -22.39 9.63 -13.56
CA ILE A 37 -23.74 9.96 -13.11
C ILE A 37 -24.53 8.66 -12.90
N GLY A 38 -25.06 8.50 -11.69
CA GLY A 38 -25.85 7.32 -11.29
C GLY A 38 -25.00 6.18 -10.71
N GLU A 39 -23.71 6.36 -10.56
CA GLU A 39 -22.85 5.41 -9.84
C GLU A 39 -23.09 5.54 -8.33
N PHE A 40 -23.20 4.39 -7.67
CA PHE A 40 -23.29 4.29 -6.22
C PHE A 40 -22.29 3.23 -5.73
N SER A 41 -21.31 3.67 -4.94
CA SER A 41 -20.30 2.78 -4.36
C SER A 41 -20.63 2.53 -2.89
N TYR A 42 -20.83 1.26 -2.55
CA TYR A 42 -21.07 0.77 -1.18
C TYR A 42 -19.91 -0.05 -0.63
N GLU A 43 -18.83 -0.14 -1.38
CA GLU A 43 -17.59 -0.78 -0.96
C GLU A 43 -16.37 -0.01 -1.50
N ASN A 44 -15.25 -0.19 -0.86
CA ASN A 44 -13.95 0.33 -1.26
C ASN A 44 -12.86 -0.70 -0.95
N PHE A 45 -11.65 -0.45 -1.40
CA PHE A 45 -10.52 -1.29 -1.03
C PHE A 45 -10.18 -1.21 0.46
N ASN A 46 -9.68 -2.31 1.03
CA ASN A 46 -8.74 -2.24 2.14
C ASN A 46 -7.43 -1.65 1.62
N ALA A 47 -6.82 -0.77 2.35
CA ALA A 47 -5.67 -0.01 1.91
C ALA A 47 -4.52 0.00 2.91
N ALA A 48 -3.34 -0.24 2.43
CA ALA A 48 -2.09 -0.03 3.15
C ALA A 48 -1.03 0.60 2.24
N SER A 49 -0.05 1.21 2.84
CA SER A 49 1.22 1.56 2.23
C SER A 49 2.33 0.69 2.82
N ALA A 50 3.34 0.40 2.02
CA ALA A 50 4.54 -0.26 2.50
C ALA A 50 5.78 0.49 2.04
N VAL A 51 6.74 0.64 2.95
CA VAL A 51 8.07 1.15 2.66
C VAL A 51 9.05 0.01 2.82
N VAL A 52 9.71 -0.35 1.73
CA VAL A 52 10.77 -1.36 1.72
C VAL A 52 12.10 -0.64 1.57
N THR A 53 13.01 -0.86 2.51
CA THR A 53 14.36 -0.32 2.47
C THR A 53 15.36 -1.45 2.28
N ILE A 54 16.21 -1.30 1.27
CA ILE A 54 17.30 -2.24 0.99
C ILE A 54 18.62 -1.58 1.34
N HIS A 55 19.43 -2.25 2.15
CA HIS A 55 20.76 -1.83 2.55
C HIS A 55 21.83 -2.60 1.78
N GLY A 56 22.69 -1.87 1.10
CA GLY A 56 23.81 -2.42 0.35
C GLY A 56 25.13 -2.29 1.10
N VAL A 57 26.17 -2.85 0.50
CA VAL A 57 27.56 -2.70 0.95
C VAL A 57 28.38 -2.22 -0.22
N THR A 58 29.01 -1.07 -0.09
CA THR A 58 29.89 -0.51 -1.12
C THR A 58 31.27 -1.11 -1.07
N ALA A 59 31.89 -1.21 -2.22
CA ALA A 59 33.30 -1.56 -2.36
C ALA A 59 33.86 -0.89 -3.63
N HIS A 60 35.17 -0.67 -3.67
CA HIS A 60 35.81 -0.21 -4.89
C HIS A 60 35.58 -1.23 -6.02
N THR A 61 35.06 -0.75 -7.16
CA THR A 61 34.58 -1.63 -8.25
C THR A 61 35.63 -2.63 -8.76
N GLY A 62 36.91 -2.27 -8.72
CA GLY A 62 38.00 -3.14 -9.11
C GLY A 62 38.27 -4.32 -8.15
N TYR A 63 37.75 -4.28 -6.92
CA TYR A 63 37.96 -5.29 -5.87
C TYR A 63 36.64 -5.70 -5.20
N ALA A 64 35.53 -5.54 -5.90
CA ALA A 64 34.18 -5.69 -5.36
C ALA A 64 33.69 -7.14 -5.23
N LYS A 65 34.40 -8.11 -5.84
CA LYS A 65 33.96 -9.52 -5.86
C LYS A 65 33.82 -10.08 -4.44
N GLY A 66 32.64 -10.56 -4.12
CA GLY A 66 32.29 -11.13 -2.81
C GLY A 66 32.06 -10.10 -1.68
N ILE A 67 32.22 -8.82 -1.95
CA ILE A 67 32.05 -7.74 -0.95
C ILE A 67 30.85 -6.84 -1.31
N LEU A 68 30.80 -6.35 -2.55
CA LEU A 68 29.77 -5.41 -3.01
C LEU A 68 28.37 -6.03 -2.97
N LYS A 69 27.45 -5.37 -2.30
CA LYS A 69 26.02 -5.65 -2.35
C LYS A 69 25.33 -4.37 -2.86
N ASN A 70 24.87 -4.39 -4.10
CA ASN A 70 24.23 -3.21 -4.69
C ASN A 70 22.75 -3.18 -4.33
N ALA A 71 22.35 -2.22 -3.50
CA ALA A 71 20.97 -2.10 -3.03
C ALA A 71 19.96 -1.90 -4.17
N ILE A 72 20.33 -1.26 -5.28
CA ILE A 72 19.45 -1.10 -6.45
C ILE A 72 19.16 -2.48 -7.07
N GLN A 73 20.20 -3.31 -7.29
CA GLN A 73 20.03 -4.64 -7.88
C GLN A 73 19.21 -5.56 -6.97
N ILE A 74 19.45 -5.49 -5.66
CA ILE A 74 18.68 -6.25 -4.67
C ILE A 74 17.22 -5.78 -4.64
N ALA A 75 16.95 -4.47 -4.76
CA ALA A 75 15.60 -3.94 -4.85
C ALA A 75 14.86 -4.43 -6.11
N MET A 76 15.55 -4.55 -7.24
CA MET A 76 14.97 -5.14 -8.46
C MET A 76 14.66 -6.63 -8.26
N GLU A 77 15.50 -7.37 -7.55
CA GLU A 77 15.24 -8.77 -7.20
C GLU A 77 14.05 -8.89 -6.25
N TYR A 78 13.98 -8.04 -5.23
CA TYR A 78 12.81 -7.96 -4.33
C TYR A 78 11.52 -7.76 -5.12
N GLN A 79 11.49 -6.78 -6.04
CA GLN A 79 10.32 -6.53 -6.90
C GLN A 79 9.93 -7.77 -7.71
N ALA A 80 10.90 -8.54 -8.19
CA ALA A 80 10.65 -9.74 -8.98
C ALA A 80 10.10 -10.91 -8.16
N LEU A 81 10.14 -10.86 -6.84
CA LEU A 81 9.50 -11.84 -5.95
C LEU A 81 7.99 -11.61 -5.77
N LEU A 82 7.51 -10.40 -6.08
CA LEU A 82 6.09 -10.09 -6.01
C LEU A 82 5.37 -10.58 -7.28
N PRO A 83 4.07 -10.92 -7.20
CA PRO A 83 3.29 -11.35 -8.36
C PRO A 83 3.30 -10.32 -9.49
N ALA A 84 3.84 -10.69 -10.65
CA ALA A 84 4.13 -9.76 -11.74
C ALA A 84 2.89 -9.10 -12.36
N TYR A 85 1.73 -9.79 -12.34
CA TYR A 85 0.47 -9.32 -12.94
C TYR A 85 -0.52 -8.74 -11.93
N GLU A 86 -0.20 -8.73 -10.64
CA GLU A 86 -1.03 -8.12 -9.61
C GLU A 86 -0.66 -6.64 -9.43
N THR A 87 -0.83 -5.88 -10.49
CA THR A 87 -0.56 -4.44 -10.56
C THR A 87 -1.78 -3.70 -11.08
N PRO A 88 -1.96 -2.38 -10.81
CA PRO A 88 -3.10 -1.62 -11.30
C PRO A 88 -3.31 -1.68 -12.82
N ALA A 89 -2.23 -1.91 -13.58
CA ALA A 89 -2.30 -2.02 -15.04
C ALA A 89 -2.82 -3.39 -15.53
N CYS A 90 -2.88 -4.39 -14.65
CA CYS A 90 -3.22 -5.78 -14.98
C CYS A 90 -4.44 -6.29 -14.21
N THR A 91 -5.00 -5.49 -13.30
CA THR A 91 -6.13 -5.89 -12.45
C THR A 91 -7.34 -5.01 -12.69
N GLU A 92 -8.53 -5.54 -12.44
CA GLU A 92 -9.81 -4.85 -12.60
C GLU A 92 -10.80 -5.21 -11.48
N ASN A 93 -11.87 -4.46 -11.38
CA ASN A 93 -12.99 -4.67 -10.45
C ASN A 93 -12.52 -4.83 -8.99
N ARG A 94 -12.70 -6.01 -8.41
CA ARG A 94 -12.37 -6.33 -7.02
C ARG A 94 -10.98 -6.96 -6.84
N GLU A 95 -10.23 -7.13 -7.93
CA GLU A 95 -8.89 -7.71 -7.86
C GLU A 95 -7.94 -6.78 -7.11
N GLY A 96 -7.20 -7.37 -6.17
CA GLY A 96 -6.21 -6.64 -5.40
C GLY A 96 -4.87 -6.51 -6.13
N PHE A 97 -4.04 -5.56 -5.70
CA PHE A 97 -2.77 -5.28 -6.35
C PHE A 97 -1.70 -4.73 -5.40
N TYR A 98 -0.47 -4.79 -5.89
CA TYR A 98 0.68 -4.05 -5.41
C TYR A 98 1.03 -2.97 -6.42
N HIS A 99 1.18 -1.74 -5.98
CA HIS A 99 1.63 -0.66 -6.84
C HIS A 99 2.93 -0.08 -6.31
N LEU A 100 4.02 -0.32 -7.02
CA LEU A 100 5.28 0.38 -6.75
C LEU A 100 5.13 1.83 -7.25
N ASP A 101 4.84 2.72 -6.32
CA ASP A 101 4.59 4.14 -6.61
C ASP A 101 5.89 4.93 -6.77
N LYS A 102 6.90 4.60 -5.96
CA LYS A 102 8.17 5.30 -5.97
C LYS A 102 9.33 4.38 -5.65
N ILE A 103 10.43 4.53 -6.39
CA ILE A 103 11.73 3.95 -6.07
C ILE A 103 12.80 5.04 -6.11
N GLN A 104 13.65 5.06 -5.10
CA GLN A 104 14.80 5.98 -5.03
C GLN A 104 15.96 5.25 -4.38
N GLY A 105 17.11 5.26 -5.05
CA GLY A 105 18.21 4.50 -4.48
C GLY A 105 19.59 4.77 -5.08
N ARG A 106 20.56 4.25 -4.35
CA ARG A 106 21.98 4.16 -4.70
C ARG A 106 22.48 2.77 -4.31
N THR A 107 23.77 2.52 -4.53
CA THR A 107 24.42 1.26 -4.14
C THR A 107 24.29 0.96 -2.63
N GLU A 108 24.36 2.00 -1.80
CA GLU A 108 24.30 1.89 -0.33
C GLU A 108 22.90 1.62 0.19
N THR A 109 21.91 2.30 -0.40
CA THR A 109 20.52 2.22 0.08
C THR A 109 19.54 2.48 -1.05
N THR A 110 18.50 1.67 -1.12
CA THR A 110 17.36 1.88 -2.02
C THR A 110 16.06 1.77 -1.24
N VAL A 111 15.18 2.75 -1.43
CA VAL A 111 13.86 2.81 -0.80
C VAL A 111 12.78 2.67 -1.87
N MET A 112 11.82 1.80 -1.61
CA MET A 112 10.67 1.50 -2.47
C MET A 112 9.38 1.76 -1.71
N ASN A 113 8.48 2.54 -2.30
CA ASN A 113 7.19 2.86 -1.69
C ASN A 113 6.09 2.15 -2.48
N TYR A 114 5.27 1.39 -1.77
CA TYR A 114 4.17 0.61 -2.34
C TYR A 114 2.83 1.05 -1.80
N LEU A 115 1.81 0.93 -2.64
CA LEU A 115 0.42 0.88 -2.24
C LEU A 115 -0.07 -0.57 -2.34
N ILE A 116 -0.79 -1.03 -1.34
CA ILE A 116 -1.40 -2.36 -1.29
C ILE A 116 -2.91 -2.16 -1.22
N ARG A 117 -3.64 -2.83 -2.10
CA ARG A 117 -5.10 -2.75 -2.18
C ARG A 117 -5.69 -4.13 -2.36
N ASP A 118 -6.78 -4.41 -1.68
CA ASP A 118 -7.65 -5.55 -1.92
C ASP A 118 -9.03 -5.30 -1.31
N HIS A 119 -10.10 -5.76 -1.95
CA HIS A 119 -11.44 -5.70 -1.38
C HIS A 119 -11.65 -6.75 -0.29
N ASP A 120 -11.05 -7.92 -0.44
CA ASP A 120 -11.12 -9.02 0.52
C ASP A 120 -10.08 -8.86 1.62
N GLU A 121 -10.52 -8.97 2.87
CA GLU A 121 -9.65 -8.80 4.06
C GLU A 121 -8.58 -9.91 4.15
N ALA A 122 -8.94 -11.16 3.83
CA ALA A 122 -8.00 -12.27 3.93
C ALA A 122 -6.92 -12.17 2.84
N LEU A 123 -7.31 -11.81 1.61
CA LEU A 123 -6.38 -11.58 0.52
C LEU A 123 -5.50 -10.34 0.79
N PHE A 124 -6.07 -9.29 1.37
CA PHE A 124 -5.32 -8.10 1.79
C PHE A 124 -4.22 -8.44 2.80
N ARG A 125 -4.53 -9.27 3.81
CA ARG A 125 -3.53 -9.76 4.77
C ARG A 125 -2.49 -10.64 4.11
N HIS A 126 -2.92 -11.53 3.24
CA HIS A 126 -2.02 -12.41 2.50
C HIS A 126 -1.03 -11.61 1.63
N ARG A 127 -1.46 -10.50 1.01
CA ARG A 127 -0.57 -9.61 0.27
C ARG A 127 0.52 -9.01 1.14
N GLN A 128 0.18 -8.55 2.34
CA GLN A 128 1.16 -8.03 3.30
C GLN A 128 2.16 -9.12 3.72
N GLN A 129 1.67 -10.34 3.92
CA GLN A 129 2.51 -11.49 4.26
C GLN A 129 3.50 -11.83 3.13
N ILE A 130 3.08 -11.86 1.87
CA ILE A 130 3.96 -12.08 0.71
C ILE A 130 5.09 -11.05 0.69
N MET A 131 4.81 -9.78 0.94
CA MET A 131 5.84 -8.75 0.99
C MET A 131 6.85 -8.97 2.11
N GLN A 132 6.39 -9.43 3.29
CA GLN A 132 7.28 -9.80 4.39
C GLN A 132 8.13 -11.02 4.06
N GLU A 133 7.55 -12.06 3.46
CA GLU A 133 8.27 -13.26 3.03
C GLU A 133 9.34 -12.94 1.99
N ALA A 134 9.08 -11.98 1.11
CA ALA A 134 10.08 -11.49 0.16
C ALA A 134 11.25 -10.79 0.86
N VAL A 135 10.99 -10.00 1.92
CA VAL A 135 12.03 -9.41 2.77
C VAL A 135 12.86 -10.51 3.46
N ASP A 136 12.19 -11.52 4.01
CA ASP A 136 12.85 -12.64 4.69
C ASP A 136 13.74 -13.44 3.72
N PHE A 137 13.27 -13.64 2.49
CA PHE A 137 14.07 -14.27 1.43
C PHE A 137 15.34 -13.46 1.11
N ILE A 138 15.22 -12.14 0.93
CA ILE A 138 16.36 -11.25 0.68
C ILE A 138 17.35 -11.31 1.84
N ASN A 139 16.87 -11.24 3.07
CA ASN A 139 17.73 -11.34 4.26
C ASN A 139 18.42 -12.68 4.39
N LYS A 140 17.75 -13.78 4.05
CA LYS A 140 18.35 -15.12 4.01
C LYS A 140 19.46 -15.22 2.95
N LYS A 141 19.26 -14.61 1.79
CA LYS A 141 20.20 -14.66 0.67
C LYS A 141 21.42 -13.76 0.86
N TYR A 142 21.20 -12.54 1.32
CA TYR A 142 22.23 -11.48 1.37
C TYR A 142 22.76 -11.19 2.78
N GLY A 143 22.12 -11.74 3.80
CA GLY A 143 22.46 -11.53 5.21
C GLY A 143 21.40 -10.70 5.95
N ALA A 144 21.24 -10.97 7.22
CA ALA A 144 20.27 -10.28 8.09
C ALA A 144 20.46 -8.76 8.05
N GLY A 145 19.34 -8.01 8.00
CA GLY A 145 19.35 -6.55 7.94
C GLY A 145 19.62 -5.97 6.55
N THR A 146 19.69 -6.80 5.49
CA THR A 146 19.80 -6.31 4.11
C THR A 146 18.49 -5.68 3.63
N ALA A 147 17.35 -6.21 4.04
CA ALA A 147 16.04 -5.68 3.70
C ALA A 147 15.19 -5.50 4.95
N GLU A 148 14.41 -4.43 4.98
CA GLU A 148 13.39 -4.18 6.00
C GLU A 148 12.12 -3.64 5.35
N ILE A 149 10.97 -3.86 5.98
CA ILE A 149 9.68 -3.38 5.53
C ILE A 149 8.91 -2.76 6.69
N THR A 150 8.25 -1.64 6.41
CA THR A 150 7.25 -1.04 7.31
C THR A 150 5.94 -0.96 6.56
N ILE A 151 4.90 -1.62 7.07
CA ILE A 151 3.54 -1.58 6.51
C ILE A 151 2.66 -0.74 7.42
N THR A 152 1.96 0.23 6.82
CA THR A 152 1.02 1.11 7.51
C THR A 152 -0.34 0.97 6.86
N GLU A 153 -1.31 0.48 7.60
CA GLU A 153 -2.69 0.40 7.15
C GLU A 153 -3.36 1.77 7.20
N SER A 154 -4.14 2.09 6.17
CA SER A 154 -4.78 3.41 6.00
C SER A 154 -6.26 3.36 6.31
N TYR A 155 -7.00 2.51 5.62
CA TYR A 155 -8.44 2.34 5.81
C TYR A 155 -8.89 0.92 5.41
N ARG A 156 -10.11 0.59 5.82
CA ARG A 156 -10.75 -0.70 5.56
C ARG A 156 -11.88 -0.56 4.56
N ASN A 157 -12.23 -1.68 3.91
CA ASN A 157 -13.44 -1.77 3.12
C ASN A 157 -14.64 -1.49 4.02
N MET A 158 -15.51 -0.56 3.59
CA MET A 158 -16.68 -0.16 4.36
C MET A 158 -17.86 -1.15 4.20
N TYR A 159 -17.76 -2.12 3.31
CA TYR A 159 -18.86 -3.03 2.97
C TYR A 159 -19.51 -3.67 4.21
N GLU A 160 -18.71 -4.19 5.14
CA GLU A 160 -19.23 -4.84 6.34
C GLU A 160 -20.00 -3.90 7.28
N GLN A 161 -19.75 -2.58 7.22
CA GLN A 161 -20.45 -1.58 7.99
C GLN A 161 -21.77 -1.13 7.33
N VAL A 162 -21.84 -1.20 6.00
CA VAL A 162 -23.04 -0.74 5.26
C VAL A 162 -23.92 -1.90 4.80
N LYS A 163 -23.44 -3.12 4.88
CA LYS A 163 -24.15 -4.34 4.52
C LYS A 163 -25.52 -4.43 5.20
N GLY A 164 -26.57 -4.59 4.40
CA GLY A 164 -27.96 -4.61 4.86
C GLY A 164 -28.62 -3.24 4.94
N HIS A 165 -27.93 -2.19 4.48
CA HIS A 165 -28.46 -0.82 4.34
C HIS A 165 -28.34 -0.30 2.89
N GLU A 166 -28.08 -1.19 1.91
CA GLU A 166 -27.95 -0.89 0.47
C GLU A 166 -29.26 -0.46 -0.18
#